data_499d462f89cb51f0965b45acdd4e7967
#
_entry.id   499d462f89cb51f0965b45acdd4e7967
#
_cell.length_a   1.000
_cell.length_b   1.000
_cell.length_c   1.000
_cell.angle_alpha   90.00
_cell.angle_beta   90.00
_cell.angle_gamma   90.00
#
_symmetry.space_group_name_H-M   'P 1'
#
loop_
_entity.id
_entity.type
_entity.pdbx_description
1 polymer ?
#
loop_
_entity_poly.entity_id
_entity_poly.type
_entity_poly.pdbx_seq_one_letter_code
_entity_poly.pdbx_strand_id
1 'polypeptide(L)'
;MEFVMIVEPDEVGRKRLEAVFQTEKPSFSYQITGRPEEALDILEHQKTDVLVCETSLSVLSGREFFTMAKMISPDTVRVAITSAQHVKDILSFLNECDIYKLIMKPCASFADFIEPVNAALEYHRLKKQAESDLEQANMNLFFSEKDFERIEERQKENVMLYKQAAEVVMTMLKQHLTIGQMDSVGEYMMEHYLRDLLGYYLETMIHENGNYLMGYNRLKNEFHHEDAGQSFHMIKKEDCEIPPEIFRKILFLLIILTKACR
;
A
#
# COMPACT_ATOMS: atom_id res chain seq x y z
N MET A 1 16.42 18.50 12.91
CA MET A 1 17.72 18.22 13.54
C MET A 1 17.44 17.24 14.67
N GLU A 2 18.21 16.15 14.77
CA GLU A 2 18.00 15.13 15.80
C GLU A 2 18.34 15.69 17.18
N PHE A 3 17.60 15.25 18.21
CA PHE A 3 17.76 15.75 19.57
C PHE A 3 18.03 14.61 20.55
N VAL A 4 19.11 14.77 21.34
CA VAL A 4 19.58 13.80 22.34
C VAL A 4 19.46 14.39 23.73
N MET A 5 18.68 13.74 24.59
CA MET A 5 18.60 14.06 26.03
C MET A 5 19.57 13.20 26.81
N ILE A 6 20.41 13.81 27.64
CA ILE A 6 21.43 13.12 28.42
C ILE A 6 21.22 13.39 29.90
N VAL A 7 21.13 12.34 30.70
CA VAL A 7 20.98 12.41 32.16
C VAL A 7 22.24 11.84 32.80
N GLU A 8 23.05 12.73 33.37
CA GLU A 8 24.27 12.39 34.10
C GLU A 8 24.23 13.04 35.51
N PRO A 9 23.93 12.27 36.55
CA PRO A 9 23.84 12.82 37.92
C PRO A 9 25.11 13.40 38.47
N ASP A 10 26.27 12.83 38.09
CA ASP A 10 27.57 13.30 38.56
C ASP A 10 27.95 14.63 37.91
N GLU A 11 28.20 15.65 38.74
CA GLU A 11 28.57 16.99 38.24
C GLU A 11 29.89 17.00 37.49
N VAL A 12 30.85 16.17 37.88
CA VAL A 12 32.16 16.06 37.21
C VAL A 12 31.94 15.41 35.85
N GLY A 13 31.12 14.35 35.78
CA GLY A 13 30.72 13.70 34.53
C GLY A 13 30.04 14.66 33.56
N ARG A 14 29.08 15.47 34.03
CA ARG A 14 28.41 16.49 33.19
C ARG A 14 29.37 17.51 32.60
N LYS A 15 30.23 18.11 33.46
CA LYS A 15 31.24 19.09 32.98
C LYS A 15 32.20 18.50 31.96
N ARG A 16 32.55 17.22 32.11
CA ARG A 16 33.39 16.53 31.11
C ARG A 16 32.66 16.35 29.79
N LEU A 17 31.41 15.88 29.83
CA LEU A 17 30.61 15.71 28.60
C LEU A 17 30.41 17.04 27.90
N GLU A 18 30.04 18.12 28.61
CA GLU A 18 29.92 19.47 28.06
C GLU A 18 31.19 19.95 27.39
N ALA A 19 32.35 19.83 28.07
CA ALA A 19 33.65 20.24 27.53
C ALA A 19 34.00 19.45 26.24
N VAL A 20 33.78 18.15 26.25
CA VAL A 20 34.06 17.31 25.09
C VAL A 20 33.11 17.63 23.93
N PHE A 21 31.82 17.83 24.19
CA PHE A 21 30.86 18.16 23.15
C PHE A 21 31.08 19.56 22.54
N GLN A 22 31.56 20.50 23.30
CA GLN A 22 32.01 21.79 22.79
C GLN A 22 33.20 21.68 21.82
N THR A 23 34.10 20.73 22.08
CA THR A 23 35.29 20.50 21.25
C THR A 23 34.98 19.68 20.03
N GLU A 24 34.30 18.54 20.19
CA GLU A 24 34.03 17.55 19.13
C GLU A 24 32.79 17.89 18.25
N LYS A 25 31.91 18.79 18.72
CA LYS A 25 30.72 19.29 18.00
C LYS A 25 29.92 18.18 17.35
N PRO A 26 29.16 17.40 18.10
CA PRO A 26 28.31 16.32 17.55
C PRO A 26 27.35 16.85 16.50
N SER A 27 26.94 15.99 15.56
CA SER A 27 26.03 16.33 14.46
C SER A 27 24.57 16.50 14.86
N PHE A 28 24.24 16.26 16.14
CA PHE A 28 22.89 16.36 16.72
C PHE A 28 22.81 17.47 17.76
N SER A 29 21.63 17.98 18.04
CA SER A 29 21.40 18.85 19.19
C SER A 29 21.27 18.03 20.46
N TYR A 30 21.70 18.60 21.59
CA TYR A 30 21.68 17.88 22.85
C TYR A 30 21.34 18.80 24.03
N GLN A 31 20.84 18.19 25.09
CA GLN A 31 20.71 18.80 26.40
C GLN A 31 21.23 17.82 27.45
N ILE A 32 22.00 18.33 28.41
CA ILE A 32 22.53 17.52 29.51
C ILE A 32 21.95 18.04 30.80
N THR A 33 21.36 17.15 31.60
CA THR A 33 20.88 17.48 32.94
C THR A 33 21.39 16.48 33.99
N GLY A 34 21.46 16.91 35.24
CA GLY A 34 21.71 16.04 36.38
C GLY A 34 20.45 15.54 37.05
N ARG A 35 19.29 16.05 36.64
CA ARG A 35 17.99 15.78 37.30
C ARG A 35 17.08 14.93 36.41
N PRO A 36 16.79 13.70 36.85
CA PRO A 36 15.91 12.81 36.09
C PRO A 36 14.51 13.40 35.83
N GLU A 37 13.96 14.14 36.81
CA GLU A 37 12.63 14.75 36.71
C GLU A 37 12.58 15.80 35.57
N GLU A 38 13.63 16.60 35.42
CA GLU A 38 13.74 17.56 34.34
C GLU A 38 13.79 16.88 32.96
N ALA A 39 14.49 15.74 32.87
CA ALA A 39 14.52 14.97 31.65
C ALA A 39 13.14 14.39 31.29
N LEU A 40 12.36 13.93 32.25
CA LEU A 40 10.99 13.46 32.02
C LEU A 40 10.07 14.59 31.56
N ASP A 41 10.20 15.79 32.15
CA ASP A 41 9.45 16.97 31.72
C ASP A 41 9.79 17.36 30.26
N ILE A 42 11.07 17.31 29.89
CA ILE A 42 11.49 17.56 28.52
C ILE A 42 10.93 16.50 27.55
N LEU A 43 10.97 15.22 27.92
CA LEU A 43 10.39 14.13 27.10
C LEU A 43 8.90 14.30 26.86
N GLU A 44 8.15 14.88 27.80
CA GLU A 44 6.72 15.12 27.68
C GLU A 44 6.41 16.30 26.70
N HIS A 45 7.23 17.34 26.73
CA HIS A 45 6.95 18.58 26.01
C HIS A 45 7.78 18.76 24.73
N GLN A 46 8.87 18.03 24.57
CA GLN A 46 9.78 18.14 23.42
C GLN A 46 10.06 16.78 22.80
N LYS A 47 9.91 16.72 21.49
CA LYS A 47 10.31 15.53 20.74
C LYS A 47 11.79 15.22 20.95
N THR A 48 12.06 14.06 21.49
CA THR A 48 13.38 13.53 21.79
C THR A 48 13.63 12.26 21.00
N ASP A 49 14.69 12.21 20.20
CA ASP A 49 15.00 11.06 19.36
C ASP A 49 15.77 9.97 20.14
N VAL A 50 16.71 10.39 21.00
CA VAL A 50 17.49 9.47 21.86
C VAL A 50 17.56 10.01 23.28
N LEU A 51 17.32 9.13 24.24
CA LEU A 51 17.55 9.36 25.67
C LEU A 51 18.74 8.55 26.14
N VAL A 52 19.75 9.20 26.69
CA VAL A 52 20.92 8.58 27.31
C VAL A 52 20.86 8.84 28.82
N CYS A 53 20.86 7.81 29.63
CA CYS A 53 20.77 8.00 31.08
C CYS A 53 21.64 7.02 31.89
N GLU A 54 22.28 7.54 32.93
CA GLU A 54 22.97 6.74 33.94
C GLU A 54 21.95 5.86 34.71
N THR A 55 22.28 4.59 34.92
CA THR A 55 21.41 3.67 35.66
C THR A 55 21.42 3.91 37.18
N SER A 56 22.50 4.50 37.71
CA SER A 56 22.66 4.80 39.15
C SER A 56 22.18 6.21 39.43
N LEU A 57 20.87 6.39 39.59
CA LEU A 57 20.26 7.66 39.94
C LEU A 57 20.06 7.77 41.46
N SER A 58 20.13 8.97 42.02
CA SER A 58 20.03 9.20 43.48
C SER A 58 18.60 9.24 44.01
N VAL A 59 17.63 9.61 43.17
CA VAL A 59 16.24 9.87 43.58
C VAL A 59 15.29 8.77 43.13
N LEU A 60 15.47 8.29 41.90
CA LEU A 60 14.71 7.21 41.26
C LEU A 60 15.68 6.08 40.92
N SER A 61 15.21 4.84 40.96
CA SER A 61 16.00 3.77 40.32
C SER A 61 16.05 3.97 38.79
N GLY A 62 17.16 3.59 38.17
CA GLY A 62 17.26 3.67 36.70
C GLY A 62 16.12 2.91 36.03
N ARG A 63 15.65 1.79 36.58
CA ARG A 63 14.51 1.00 36.11
C ARG A 63 13.22 1.82 36.09
N GLU A 64 12.90 2.47 37.19
CA GLU A 64 11.70 3.33 37.30
C GLU A 64 11.77 4.48 36.31
N PHE A 65 12.91 5.15 36.22
CA PHE A 65 13.13 6.25 35.28
C PHE A 65 12.89 5.83 33.82
N PHE A 66 13.55 4.76 33.39
CA PHE A 66 13.39 4.29 32.00
C PHE A 66 11.98 3.76 31.71
N THR A 67 11.31 3.16 32.71
CA THR A 67 9.90 2.76 32.57
C THR A 67 9.00 3.97 32.37
N MET A 68 9.18 5.04 33.17
CA MET A 68 8.44 6.29 33.00
C MET A 68 8.75 6.94 31.64
N ALA A 69 10.02 7.02 31.26
CA ALA A 69 10.42 7.55 29.96
C ALA A 69 9.80 6.79 28.78
N LYS A 70 9.69 5.45 28.87
CA LYS A 70 9.01 4.62 27.88
C LYS A 70 7.51 4.92 27.80
N MET A 71 6.85 5.20 28.92
CA MET A 71 5.42 5.55 28.92
C MET A 71 5.16 6.95 28.36
N ILE A 72 6.03 7.91 28.68
CA ILE A 72 5.88 9.31 28.24
C ILE A 72 6.25 9.44 26.75
N SER A 73 7.36 8.86 26.33
CA SER A 73 7.84 8.95 24.96
C SER A 73 8.27 7.58 24.42
N PRO A 74 7.33 6.76 23.95
CA PRO A 74 7.59 5.38 23.52
C PRO A 74 8.51 5.32 22.29
N ASP A 75 8.51 6.36 21.46
CA ASP A 75 9.30 6.42 20.22
C ASP A 75 10.76 6.78 20.48
N THR A 76 11.06 7.41 21.60
CA THR A 76 12.45 7.76 21.99
C THR A 76 13.28 6.50 22.17
N VAL A 77 14.42 6.41 21.51
CA VAL A 77 15.38 5.30 21.69
C VAL A 77 16.17 5.50 22.97
N ARG A 78 16.20 4.49 23.81
CA ARG A 78 16.81 4.54 25.15
C ARG A 78 18.17 3.87 25.17
N VAL A 79 19.19 4.61 25.67
CA VAL A 79 20.56 4.15 25.87
C VAL A 79 20.89 4.28 27.35
N ALA A 80 21.33 3.21 27.97
CA ALA A 80 21.70 3.24 29.38
C ALA A 80 23.21 3.34 29.55
N ILE A 81 23.63 4.12 30.57
CA ILE A 81 25.04 4.17 31.03
C ILE A 81 25.10 3.43 32.35
N THR A 82 26.07 2.52 32.50
CA THR A 82 26.26 1.77 33.74
C THR A 82 27.71 1.45 34.02
N SER A 83 27.99 1.08 35.28
CA SER A 83 29.30 0.56 35.67
C SER A 83 29.30 -0.97 35.75
N ALA A 84 30.48 -1.60 35.62
CA ALA A 84 30.64 -3.05 35.67
C ALA A 84 30.13 -3.73 36.95
N GLN A 85 29.92 -2.97 38.03
CA GLN A 85 29.46 -3.51 39.33
C GLN A 85 27.96 -3.88 39.35
N HIS A 86 27.17 -3.41 38.39
CA HIS A 86 25.70 -3.56 38.36
C HIS A 86 25.23 -4.52 37.29
N VAL A 87 26.10 -5.38 36.74
CA VAL A 87 25.80 -6.24 35.57
C VAL A 87 24.84 -7.42 35.87
N LYS A 88 24.66 -7.82 37.13
CA LYS A 88 23.94 -9.07 37.44
C LYS A 88 22.46 -9.14 37.00
N ASP A 89 21.80 -8.01 36.91
CA ASP A 89 20.37 -7.93 36.51
C ASP A 89 20.16 -7.22 35.16
N ILE A 90 21.25 -7.05 34.42
CA ILE A 90 21.26 -6.16 33.23
C ILE A 90 20.32 -6.68 32.12
N LEU A 91 20.23 -7.99 31.90
CA LEU A 91 19.41 -8.57 30.85
C LEU A 91 17.92 -8.33 31.07
N SER A 92 17.44 -8.50 32.33
CA SER A 92 16.05 -8.19 32.66
C SER A 92 15.76 -6.71 32.50
N PHE A 93 16.69 -5.86 32.95
CA PHE A 93 16.59 -4.41 32.82
C PHE A 93 16.56 -3.96 31.35
N LEU A 94 17.41 -4.49 30.49
CA LEU A 94 17.43 -4.17 29.07
C LEU A 94 16.08 -4.49 28.40
N ASN A 95 15.55 -5.68 28.69
CA ASN A 95 14.28 -6.13 28.06
C ASN A 95 13.08 -5.36 28.61
N GLU A 96 12.96 -5.17 29.93
CA GLU A 96 11.81 -4.51 30.56
C GLU A 96 11.72 -3.03 30.16
N CYS A 97 12.86 -2.34 30.16
CA CYS A 97 12.94 -0.93 29.82
C CYS A 97 13.15 -0.64 28.34
N ASP A 98 13.24 -1.69 27.52
CA ASP A 98 13.46 -1.58 26.08
C ASP A 98 14.68 -0.71 25.75
N ILE A 99 15.81 -1.06 26.37
CA ILE A 99 17.10 -0.36 26.18
C ILE A 99 17.76 -0.87 24.91
N TYR A 100 17.99 0.04 23.97
CA TYR A 100 18.61 -0.29 22.69
C TYR A 100 20.10 -0.62 22.83
N LYS A 101 20.85 0.19 23.58
CA LYS A 101 22.29 0.00 23.80
C LYS A 101 22.70 0.34 25.23
N LEU A 102 23.84 -0.22 25.61
CA LEU A 102 24.47 0.00 26.90
C LEU A 102 25.85 0.60 26.71
N ILE A 103 26.14 1.65 27.47
CA ILE A 103 27.47 2.29 27.58
C ILE A 103 28.08 1.90 28.91
N MET A 104 29.25 1.31 28.88
CA MET A 104 29.97 0.86 30.10
C MET A 104 30.94 1.92 30.56
N LYS A 105 30.83 2.34 31.85
CA LYS A 105 31.85 3.18 32.50
C LYS A 105 32.99 2.34 33.10
N PRO A 106 34.22 2.83 33.07
CA PRO A 106 34.68 4.10 32.52
C PRO A 106 34.79 4.02 30.99
N CYS A 107 34.37 5.07 30.29
CA CYS A 107 34.65 5.23 28.86
C CYS A 107 36.12 5.56 28.68
N ALA A 108 36.82 4.78 27.89
CA ALA A 108 38.26 5.00 27.63
C ALA A 108 38.49 6.18 26.67
N SER A 109 37.52 6.41 25.77
CA SER A 109 37.54 7.48 24.79
C SER A 109 36.16 8.11 24.62
N PHE A 110 36.12 9.26 23.95
CA PHE A 110 34.84 9.86 23.54
C PHE A 110 34.06 8.96 22.51
N ALA A 111 34.80 8.23 21.70
CA ALA A 111 34.21 7.29 20.76
C ALA A 111 33.34 6.24 21.48
N ASP A 112 33.76 5.74 22.64
CA ASP A 112 32.98 4.75 23.42
C ASP A 112 31.60 5.27 23.87
N PHE A 113 31.48 6.60 23.97
CA PHE A 113 30.20 7.25 24.28
C PHE A 113 29.42 7.59 23.00
N ILE A 114 30.07 8.19 22.01
CA ILE A 114 29.36 8.76 20.85
C ILE A 114 28.89 7.70 19.85
N GLU A 115 29.64 6.61 19.66
CA GLU A 115 29.25 5.53 18.73
C GLU A 115 27.95 4.86 19.11
N PRO A 116 27.66 4.48 20.37
CA PRO A 116 26.36 3.97 20.78
C PRO A 116 25.22 4.98 20.58
N VAL A 117 25.47 6.27 20.80
CA VAL A 117 24.47 7.34 20.58
C VAL A 117 24.16 7.52 19.10
N ASN A 118 25.21 7.57 18.26
CA ASN A 118 24.99 7.63 16.80
C ASN A 118 24.25 6.41 16.26
N ALA A 119 24.56 5.21 16.76
CA ALA A 119 23.83 4.00 16.39
C ALA A 119 22.36 4.04 16.84
N ALA A 120 22.08 4.65 18.00
CA ALA A 120 20.71 4.84 18.48
C ALA A 120 19.92 5.84 17.61
N LEU A 121 20.56 6.94 17.18
CA LEU A 121 19.97 7.90 16.25
C LEU A 121 19.67 7.25 14.88
N GLU A 122 20.62 6.48 14.36
CA GLU A 122 20.42 5.74 13.11
C GLU A 122 19.25 4.74 13.23
N TYR A 123 19.20 3.98 14.32
CA TYR A 123 18.08 3.06 14.59
C TYR A 123 16.74 3.79 14.66
N HIS A 124 16.68 4.95 15.36
CA HIS A 124 15.47 5.77 15.44
C HIS A 124 15.02 6.23 14.05
N ARG A 125 15.95 6.67 13.20
CA ARG A 125 15.66 7.10 11.84
C ARG A 125 15.12 5.97 10.97
N LEU A 126 15.77 4.81 11.01
CA LEU A 126 15.34 3.63 10.25
C LEU A 126 13.98 3.13 10.71
N LYS A 127 13.72 3.10 12.02
CA LYS A 127 12.40 2.74 12.57
C LYS A 127 11.31 3.66 12.05
N LYS A 128 11.50 4.97 12.10
CA LYS A 128 10.54 5.96 11.57
C LYS A 128 10.31 5.83 10.07
N GLN A 129 11.37 5.59 9.32
CA GLN A 129 11.25 5.37 7.88
C GLN A 129 10.39 4.13 7.59
N ALA A 130 10.66 3.02 8.27
CA ALA A 130 9.89 1.80 8.11
C ALA A 130 8.40 1.97 8.48
N GLU A 131 8.09 2.72 9.55
CA GLU A 131 6.73 3.06 9.95
C GLU A 131 6.01 3.88 8.87
N SER A 132 6.69 4.92 8.34
CA SER A 132 6.17 5.75 7.25
C SER A 132 5.94 4.96 5.95
N ASP A 133 6.88 4.09 5.59
CA ASP A 133 6.76 3.24 4.40
C ASP A 133 5.59 2.25 4.54
N LEU A 134 5.37 1.71 5.73
CA LEU A 134 4.24 0.83 6.03
C LEU A 134 2.90 1.59 5.95
N GLU A 135 2.83 2.81 6.48
CA GLU A 135 1.64 3.66 6.37
C GLU A 135 1.32 3.98 4.91
N GLN A 136 2.33 4.32 4.11
CA GLN A 136 2.15 4.57 2.68
C GLN A 136 1.69 3.32 1.93
N ALA A 137 2.27 2.16 2.23
CA ALA A 137 1.85 0.89 1.63
C ALA A 137 0.39 0.55 1.97
N ASN A 138 -0.03 0.73 3.23
CA ASN A 138 -1.41 0.52 3.65
C ASN A 138 -2.38 1.49 2.97
N MET A 139 -1.98 2.76 2.82
CA MET A 139 -2.77 3.77 2.11
C MET A 139 -2.96 3.39 0.63
N ASN A 140 -1.89 2.95 -0.03
CA ASN A 140 -1.94 2.51 -1.42
C ASN A 140 -2.84 1.27 -1.61
N LEU A 141 -2.80 0.32 -0.68
CA LEU A 141 -3.70 -0.84 -0.68
C LEU A 141 -5.16 -0.42 -0.54
N PHE A 142 -5.46 0.48 0.37
CA PHE A 142 -6.82 0.99 0.59
C PHE A 142 -7.38 1.72 -0.65
N PHE A 143 -6.57 2.53 -1.34
CA PHE A 143 -6.98 3.16 -2.59
C PHE A 143 -7.17 2.14 -3.71
N SER A 144 -6.30 1.14 -3.80
CA SER A 144 -6.42 0.05 -4.76
C SER A 144 -7.72 -0.75 -4.57
N GLU A 145 -8.08 -1.11 -3.35
CA GLU A 145 -9.33 -1.81 -3.03
C GLU A 145 -10.57 -0.99 -3.44
N LYS A 146 -10.59 0.31 -3.12
CA LYS A 146 -11.67 1.21 -3.55
C LYS A 146 -11.79 1.34 -5.07
N ASP A 147 -10.68 1.36 -5.77
CA ASP A 147 -10.69 1.41 -7.23
C ASP A 147 -11.19 0.08 -7.82
N PHE A 148 -10.86 -1.06 -7.23
CA PHE A 148 -11.41 -2.36 -7.61
C PHE A 148 -12.92 -2.43 -7.38
N GLU A 149 -13.43 -2.01 -6.21
CA GLU A 149 -14.87 -1.95 -5.94
C GLU A 149 -15.60 -1.07 -6.97
N ARG A 150 -15.05 0.09 -7.29
CA ARG A 150 -15.63 1.02 -8.28
C ARG A 150 -15.62 0.43 -9.70
N ILE A 151 -14.58 -0.33 -10.05
CA ILE A 151 -14.50 -1.04 -11.33
C ILE A 151 -15.54 -2.15 -11.38
N GLU A 152 -15.70 -2.94 -10.31
CA GLU A 152 -16.73 -3.98 -10.23
C GLU A 152 -18.16 -3.42 -10.32
N GLU A 153 -18.46 -2.32 -9.63
CA GLU A 153 -19.75 -1.65 -9.72
C GLU A 153 -20.06 -1.19 -11.15
N ARG A 154 -19.09 -0.52 -11.80
CA ARG A 154 -19.23 -0.11 -13.20
C ARG A 154 -19.42 -1.30 -14.14
N GLN A 155 -18.75 -2.41 -13.90
CA GLN A 155 -18.94 -3.62 -14.69
C GLN A 155 -20.33 -4.19 -14.51
N LYS A 156 -20.88 -4.24 -13.29
CA LYS A 156 -22.25 -4.66 -13.01
C LYS A 156 -23.29 -3.77 -13.69
N GLU A 157 -23.10 -2.45 -13.63
CA GLU A 157 -23.97 -1.50 -14.33
C GLU A 157 -23.92 -1.69 -15.85
N ASN A 158 -22.74 -1.86 -16.43
CA ASN A 158 -22.58 -2.12 -17.86
C ASN A 158 -23.27 -3.42 -18.28
N VAL A 159 -23.11 -4.50 -17.51
CA VAL A 159 -23.78 -5.78 -17.78
C VAL A 159 -25.31 -5.60 -17.77
N MET A 160 -25.85 -4.84 -16.83
CA MET A 160 -27.27 -4.57 -16.74
C MET A 160 -27.79 -3.77 -17.96
N LEU A 161 -27.05 -2.72 -18.35
CA LEU A 161 -27.38 -1.93 -19.55
C LEU A 161 -27.33 -2.78 -20.84
N TYR A 162 -26.36 -3.67 -20.96
CA TYR A 162 -26.27 -4.57 -22.12
C TYR A 162 -27.41 -5.58 -22.16
N LYS A 163 -27.83 -6.12 -21.01
CA LYS A 163 -29.00 -7.00 -20.94
C LYS A 163 -30.29 -6.29 -21.39
N GLN A 164 -30.50 -5.06 -20.91
CA GLN A 164 -31.66 -4.26 -21.33
C GLN A 164 -31.61 -3.93 -22.82
N ALA A 165 -30.46 -3.56 -23.37
CA ALA A 165 -30.29 -3.31 -24.80
C ALA A 165 -30.57 -4.58 -25.62
N ALA A 166 -30.11 -5.73 -25.15
CA ALA A 166 -30.37 -7.02 -25.80
C ALA A 166 -31.88 -7.36 -25.84
N GLU A 167 -32.63 -7.11 -24.75
CA GLU A 167 -34.08 -7.32 -24.73
C GLU A 167 -34.82 -6.40 -25.70
N VAL A 168 -34.38 -5.14 -25.79
CA VAL A 168 -34.98 -4.19 -26.77
C VAL A 168 -34.71 -4.66 -28.19
N VAL A 169 -33.50 -5.09 -28.52
CA VAL A 169 -33.15 -5.61 -29.85
C VAL A 169 -33.94 -6.86 -30.17
N MET A 170 -34.08 -7.78 -29.22
CA MET A 170 -34.90 -8.99 -29.39
C MET A 170 -36.35 -8.67 -29.64
N THR A 171 -36.91 -7.68 -28.92
CA THR A 171 -38.31 -7.25 -29.12
C THR A 171 -38.50 -6.63 -30.49
N MET A 172 -37.54 -5.78 -30.95
CA MET A 172 -37.58 -5.20 -32.28
C MET A 172 -37.47 -6.27 -33.39
N LEU A 173 -36.60 -7.24 -33.24
CA LEU A 173 -36.46 -8.35 -34.17
C LEU A 173 -37.72 -9.18 -34.25
N LYS A 174 -38.37 -9.49 -33.13
CA LYS A 174 -39.67 -10.19 -33.10
C LYS A 174 -40.78 -9.41 -33.80
N GLN A 175 -40.80 -8.09 -33.70
CA GLN A 175 -41.81 -7.24 -34.33
C GLN A 175 -41.60 -7.04 -35.85
N HIS A 176 -40.35 -7.03 -36.31
CA HIS A 176 -40.00 -6.70 -37.70
C HIS A 176 -39.71 -7.91 -38.59
N LEU A 177 -39.28 -9.02 -38.01
CA LEU A 177 -39.29 -10.30 -38.71
C LEU A 177 -40.75 -10.77 -38.71
N THR A 178 -41.46 -10.35 -39.75
CA THR A 178 -42.80 -10.93 -40.07
C THR A 178 -42.52 -12.36 -40.52
N ILE A 179 -42.37 -13.24 -39.55
CA ILE A 179 -42.17 -14.68 -39.71
C ILE A 179 -43.56 -15.27 -40.06
N GLY A 180 -44.07 -14.84 -41.20
CA GLY A 180 -45.42 -15.26 -41.64
C GLY A 180 -45.52 -16.71 -42.06
N GLN A 181 -44.48 -17.53 -41.88
CA GLN A 181 -44.47 -18.93 -42.29
C GLN A 181 -43.58 -19.86 -41.45
N MET A 182 -43.11 -19.44 -40.29
CA MET A 182 -42.42 -20.36 -39.37
C MET A 182 -43.42 -21.08 -38.48
N ASP A 183 -43.24 -22.37 -38.30
CA ASP A 183 -43.95 -23.10 -37.27
C ASP A 183 -43.45 -22.73 -35.88
N SER A 184 -44.16 -23.11 -34.83
CA SER A 184 -43.82 -22.79 -33.44
C SER A 184 -42.46 -23.33 -33.00
N VAL A 185 -41.92 -24.33 -33.65
CA VAL A 185 -40.62 -24.94 -33.40
C VAL A 185 -39.52 -24.08 -34.00
N GLY A 186 -39.71 -23.59 -35.22
CA GLY A 186 -38.76 -22.68 -35.86
C GLY A 186 -38.64 -21.34 -35.15
N GLU A 187 -39.74 -20.80 -34.64
CA GLU A 187 -39.76 -19.59 -33.84
C GLU A 187 -39.00 -19.76 -32.51
N TYR A 188 -39.20 -20.89 -31.81
CA TYR A 188 -38.46 -21.24 -30.61
C TYR A 188 -36.95 -21.40 -30.86
N MET A 189 -36.57 -22.10 -31.92
CA MET A 189 -35.15 -22.29 -32.27
C MET A 189 -34.45 -20.98 -32.65
N MET A 190 -35.13 -20.10 -33.38
CA MET A 190 -34.62 -18.78 -33.73
C MET A 190 -34.38 -17.91 -32.49
N GLU A 191 -35.37 -17.91 -31.58
CA GLU A 191 -35.23 -17.15 -30.31
C GLU A 191 -34.08 -17.67 -29.47
N HIS A 192 -33.90 -18.97 -29.37
CA HIS A 192 -32.81 -19.59 -28.61
C HIS A 192 -31.47 -19.25 -29.23
N TYR A 193 -31.31 -19.36 -30.53
CA TYR A 193 -30.12 -19.03 -31.27
C TYR A 193 -29.71 -17.55 -31.13
N LEU A 194 -30.66 -16.63 -31.23
CA LEU A 194 -30.40 -15.20 -31.04
C LEU A 194 -30.01 -14.87 -29.60
N ARG A 195 -30.61 -15.56 -28.63
CA ARG A 195 -30.27 -15.39 -27.22
C ARG A 195 -28.84 -15.86 -26.92
N ASP A 196 -28.45 -17.02 -27.46
CA ASP A 196 -27.09 -17.56 -27.29
C ASP A 196 -26.03 -16.66 -27.96
N LEU A 197 -26.34 -16.16 -29.16
CA LEU A 197 -25.47 -15.23 -29.88
C LEU A 197 -25.30 -13.91 -29.11
N LEU A 198 -26.36 -13.37 -28.52
CA LEU A 198 -26.29 -12.18 -27.67
C LEU A 198 -25.54 -12.43 -26.39
N GLY A 199 -25.71 -13.58 -25.74
CA GLY A 199 -24.98 -14.01 -24.57
C GLY A 199 -23.48 -14.06 -24.85
N TYR A 200 -23.11 -14.72 -25.93
CA TYR A 200 -21.72 -14.81 -26.38
C TYR A 200 -21.09 -13.44 -26.68
N TYR A 201 -21.82 -12.54 -27.33
CA TYR A 201 -21.37 -11.19 -27.60
C TYR A 201 -21.15 -10.39 -26.32
N LEU A 202 -22.06 -10.51 -25.35
CA LEU A 202 -21.97 -9.85 -24.05
C LEU A 202 -20.76 -10.34 -23.24
N GLU A 203 -20.51 -11.65 -23.21
CA GLU A 203 -19.33 -12.22 -22.57
C GLU A 203 -18.04 -11.72 -23.21
N THR A 204 -17.96 -11.69 -24.53
CA THR A 204 -16.80 -11.16 -25.25
C THR A 204 -16.57 -9.67 -24.94
N MET A 205 -17.66 -8.88 -24.83
CA MET A 205 -17.58 -7.46 -24.48
C MET A 205 -17.07 -7.22 -23.06
N ILE A 206 -17.45 -8.08 -22.11
CA ILE A 206 -17.06 -7.97 -20.70
C ILE A 206 -15.60 -8.35 -20.50
N HIS A 207 -15.15 -9.44 -21.14
CA HIS A 207 -13.80 -9.97 -20.92
C HIS A 207 -12.68 -9.19 -21.62
N GLU A 208 -12.96 -8.47 -22.68
CA GLU A 208 -11.92 -7.88 -23.53
C GLU A 208 -11.63 -6.39 -23.28
N ASN A 209 -12.14 -5.83 -22.21
CA ASN A 209 -11.77 -4.49 -21.68
C ASN A 209 -11.51 -3.40 -22.74
N GLY A 210 -12.22 -3.41 -23.83
CA GLY A 210 -12.06 -2.37 -24.84
C GLY A 210 -11.11 -2.69 -26.00
N ASN A 211 -10.38 -3.79 -25.97
CA ASN A 211 -9.48 -4.14 -27.06
C ASN A 211 -10.24 -4.80 -28.24
N TYR A 212 -10.66 -3.95 -29.21
CA TYR A 212 -11.43 -4.39 -30.40
C TYR A 212 -10.67 -5.38 -31.30
N LEU A 213 -9.31 -5.35 -31.28
CA LEU A 213 -8.50 -6.25 -32.10
C LEU A 213 -8.51 -7.67 -31.56
N MET A 214 -8.47 -7.84 -30.23
CA MET A 214 -8.59 -9.15 -29.60
C MET A 214 -9.98 -9.74 -29.78
N GLY A 215 -11.04 -8.94 -29.58
CA GLY A 215 -12.42 -9.36 -29.84
C GLY A 215 -12.66 -9.78 -31.28
N TYR A 216 -12.13 -9.03 -32.24
CA TYR A 216 -12.18 -9.39 -33.65
C TYR A 216 -11.46 -10.71 -33.94
N ASN A 217 -10.24 -10.90 -33.45
CA ASN A 217 -9.47 -12.12 -33.69
C ASN A 217 -10.13 -13.35 -33.05
N ARG A 218 -10.73 -13.23 -31.88
CA ARG A 218 -11.47 -14.29 -31.22
C ARG A 218 -12.71 -14.67 -32.03
N LEU A 219 -13.52 -13.70 -32.39
CA LEU A 219 -14.71 -13.91 -33.24
C LEU A 219 -14.30 -14.55 -34.59
N LYS A 220 -13.25 -14.08 -35.22
CA LYS A 220 -12.73 -14.64 -36.46
C LYS A 220 -12.34 -16.11 -36.32
N ASN A 221 -11.65 -16.48 -35.23
CA ASN A 221 -11.20 -17.85 -35.01
C ASN A 221 -12.37 -18.81 -34.74
N GLU A 222 -13.38 -18.41 -34.02
CA GLU A 222 -14.55 -19.25 -33.75
C GLU A 222 -15.45 -19.42 -34.99
N PHE A 223 -15.60 -18.39 -35.83
CA PHE A 223 -16.35 -18.49 -37.08
C PHE A 223 -15.63 -19.26 -38.18
N HIS A 224 -14.30 -19.35 -38.13
CA HIS A 224 -13.56 -20.17 -39.08
C HIS A 224 -13.73 -21.68 -38.89
N HIS A 225 -14.17 -22.13 -37.72
CA HIS A 225 -14.35 -23.54 -37.45
C HIS A 225 -15.67 -24.14 -38.04
N GLU A 226 -16.67 -23.31 -38.30
CA GLU A 226 -17.96 -23.80 -38.73
C GLU A 226 -18.24 -23.69 -40.23
N ASP A 227 -17.52 -22.82 -41.00
CA ASP A 227 -17.84 -22.55 -42.40
C ASP A 227 -16.57 -22.35 -43.27
N ALA A 228 -16.28 -23.36 -44.02
CA ALA A 228 -15.10 -23.38 -44.95
C ALA A 228 -15.19 -22.44 -46.19
N GLY A 229 -16.12 -21.47 -46.19
CA GLY A 229 -16.34 -20.68 -47.40
C GLY A 229 -16.39 -19.16 -47.31
N GLN A 230 -16.38 -18.57 -46.08
CA GLN A 230 -16.44 -17.12 -45.95
C GLN A 230 -15.31 -16.57 -45.09
N SER A 231 -14.49 -15.72 -45.68
CA SER A 231 -13.45 -14.98 -44.95
C SER A 231 -13.90 -13.52 -44.73
N PHE A 232 -13.86 -13.06 -43.49
CA PHE A 232 -14.05 -11.66 -43.18
C PHE A 232 -12.70 -10.94 -43.20
N HIS A 233 -12.58 -9.91 -44.02
CA HIS A 233 -11.40 -9.05 -44.09
C HIS A 233 -11.78 -7.66 -43.54
N MET A 234 -11.11 -7.23 -42.47
CA MET A 234 -11.24 -5.89 -41.95
C MET A 234 -10.20 -4.99 -42.63
N ILE A 235 -10.66 -4.00 -43.37
CA ILE A 235 -9.78 -2.98 -43.98
C ILE A 235 -9.98 -1.72 -43.15
N LYS A 236 -8.96 -1.38 -42.36
CA LYS A 236 -8.93 -0.10 -41.62
C LYS A 236 -8.38 0.97 -42.58
N LYS A 237 -9.18 2.00 -42.88
CA LYS A 237 -8.65 3.23 -43.49
C LYS A 237 -7.89 4.02 -42.47
N GLU A 238 -6.71 4.53 -42.82
CA GLU A 238 -5.76 5.18 -41.88
C GLU A 238 -6.32 6.37 -41.13
N ASP A 239 -7.39 7.02 -41.61
CA ASP A 239 -7.95 8.24 -41.03
C ASP A 239 -9.29 8.03 -40.28
N CYS A 240 -9.70 6.82 -40.00
CA CYS A 240 -10.98 6.55 -39.33
C CYS A 240 -10.80 6.02 -37.91
N GLU A 241 -10.88 6.90 -36.92
CA GLU A 241 -10.98 6.52 -35.52
C GLU A 241 -12.45 6.22 -35.17
N ILE A 242 -12.87 4.98 -35.32
CA ILE A 242 -14.16 4.54 -34.80
C ILE A 242 -13.95 4.18 -33.34
N PRO A 243 -14.72 4.80 -32.39
CA PRO A 243 -14.67 4.41 -30.99
C PRO A 243 -14.86 2.88 -30.85
N PRO A 244 -14.09 2.21 -29.98
CA PRO A 244 -14.16 0.75 -29.84
C PRO A 244 -15.58 0.21 -29.59
N GLU A 245 -16.41 0.96 -28.86
CA GLU A 245 -17.81 0.61 -28.56
C GLU A 245 -18.71 0.63 -29.81
N ILE A 246 -18.51 1.60 -30.69
CA ILE A 246 -19.27 1.70 -31.95
C ILE A 246 -18.83 0.60 -32.91
N PHE A 247 -17.52 0.35 -33.02
CA PHE A 247 -16.97 -0.72 -33.83
C PHE A 247 -17.55 -2.09 -33.45
N ARG A 248 -17.66 -2.39 -32.18
CA ARG A 248 -18.24 -3.64 -31.67
C ARG A 248 -19.71 -3.78 -32.00
N LYS A 249 -20.49 -2.70 -31.85
CA LYS A 249 -21.90 -2.70 -32.25
C LYS A 249 -22.08 -2.98 -33.74
N ILE A 250 -21.25 -2.37 -34.58
CA ILE A 250 -21.25 -2.61 -36.03
C ILE A 250 -20.87 -4.06 -36.36
N LEU A 251 -19.81 -4.57 -35.75
CA LEU A 251 -19.38 -5.94 -35.96
C LEU A 251 -20.45 -6.96 -35.52
N PHE A 252 -21.10 -6.73 -34.40
CA PHE A 252 -22.22 -7.56 -33.94
C PHE A 252 -23.43 -7.55 -34.89
N LEU A 253 -23.84 -6.38 -35.38
CA LEU A 253 -24.89 -6.25 -36.36
C LEU A 253 -24.54 -6.98 -37.67
N LEU A 254 -23.31 -6.88 -38.14
CA LEU A 254 -22.84 -7.58 -39.35
C LEU A 254 -22.85 -9.10 -39.15
N ILE A 255 -22.51 -9.61 -37.98
CA ILE A 255 -22.56 -11.03 -37.66
C ILE A 255 -23.99 -11.53 -37.63
N ILE A 256 -24.93 -10.79 -37.00
CA ILE A 256 -26.36 -11.14 -37.00
C ILE A 256 -26.92 -11.15 -38.42
N LEU A 257 -26.62 -10.12 -39.22
CA LEU A 257 -27.12 -10.02 -40.59
C LEU A 257 -26.58 -11.14 -41.49
N THR A 258 -25.30 -11.49 -41.36
CA THR A 258 -24.71 -12.57 -42.16
C THR A 258 -25.22 -13.96 -41.78
N LYS A 259 -25.63 -14.18 -40.53
CA LYS A 259 -26.23 -15.45 -40.09
C LYS A 259 -27.75 -15.52 -40.35
N ALA A 260 -28.45 -14.38 -40.30
CA ALA A 260 -29.90 -14.33 -40.61
C ALA A 260 -30.22 -14.41 -42.12
N CYS A 261 -29.23 -14.17 -42.99
CA CYS A 261 -29.40 -14.28 -44.45
C CYS A 261 -29.08 -15.70 -45.00
N ARG A 262 -28.84 -16.67 -44.14
CA ARG A 262 -28.72 -18.10 -44.47
C ARG A 262 -29.94 -18.87 -44.03
#